data_15a3f2f865f6a07b8bdaa17f9ed70066
#
_entry.id   15a3f2f865f6a07b8bdaa17f9ed70066
#
_cell.length_a   1.000
_cell.length_b   1.000
_cell.length_c   1.000
_cell.angle_alpha   90.00
_cell.angle_beta   90.00
_cell.angle_gamma   90.00
#
_symmetry.space_group_name_H-M   'P 1'
#
loop_
_entity.id
_entity.type
_entity.pdbx_description
1 polymer ?
#
loop_
_entity_poly.entity_id
_entity_poly.type
_entity_poly.pdbx_seq_one_letter_code
_entity_poly.pdbx_strand_id
1 'polypeptide(L)'
;MEHIVSFLYDENRINNQFIVEMTGITYPDPHYYVNRDNSRIFCLEYIMEGEGTVHMDNQVIYPSKGDIYILPRGHHHRYYSSSNNPWKKIWMNIHGPLCDLLINTYHLEGVLLIKGLDLLDLFQKFLTVCEDKEVGTAITFQKCSLIYHEIISRISMYLYDKPIVKNATAYKIKEYIDTNIYEKFSINMLAETACLSPSQLNRIFKKEFLKTPYEYILEQKIETAKLLLTNTNISIKQIAFQLNFSDEHYFSNCFKERCSVSPKAFANRDNRNK
;
A
#
# COMPACT_ATOMS: atom_id res chain seq x y z
N MET A 1 -33.70 3.59 8.35
CA MET A 1 -33.66 4.67 7.32
C MET A 1 -32.25 4.69 6.71
N GLU A 2 -32.12 4.97 5.42
CA GLU A 2 -30.81 5.06 4.74
C GLU A 2 -30.74 6.36 3.94
N HIS A 3 -29.53 6.93 3.87
CA HIS A 3 -29.18 7.96 2.91
C HIS A 3 -28.38 7.30 1.80
N ILE A 4 -28.89 7.28 0.56
CA ILE A 4 -28.30 6.51 -0.53
C ILE A 4 -28.06 7.42 -1.73
N VAL A 5 -26.86 7.33 -2.30
CA VAL A 5 -26.50 7.85 -3.63
C VAL A 5 -26.26 6.65 -4.56
N SER A 6 -26.97 6.61 -5.68
CA SER A 6 -26.85 5.54 -6.67
C SER A 6 -26.56 6.10 -8.06
N PHE A 7 -25.85 5.33 -8.87
CA PHE A 7 -25.50 5.69 -10.23
C PHE A 7 -26.12 4.70 -11.22
N LEU A 8 -26.86 5.26 -12.19
CA LEU A 8 -27.25 4.52 -13.39
C LEU A 8 -26.19 4.80 -14.47
N TYR A 9 -25.47 3.79 -14.89
CA TYR A 9 -24.40 3.91 -15.88
C TYR A 9 -24.61 2.93 -17.04
N ASP A 10 -24.16 3.34 -18.21
CA ASP A 10 -24.12 2.49 -19.40
C ASP A 10 -22.73 1.80 -19.45
N GLU A 11 -22.71 0.49 -19.26
CA GLU A 11 -21.50 -0.30 -19.27
C GLU A 11 -20.67 -0.14 -20.57
N ASN A 12 -21.30 0.26 -21.67
CA ASN A 12 -20.63 0.45 -22.96
C ASN A 12 -19.97 1.84 -23.10
N ARG A 13 -20.24 2.79 -22.21
CA ARG A 13 -19.81 4.20 -22.36
C ARG A 13 -18.78 4.64 -21.34
N ILE A 14 -18.54 3.87 -20.29
CA ILE A 14 -17.59 4.22 -19.23
C ILE A 14 -16.40 3.26 -19.30
N ASN A 15 -15.21 3.80 -19.05
CA ASN A 15 -14.02 2.97 -18.84
C ASN A 15 -14.21 2.18 -17.55
N ASN A 16 -14.61 0.91 -17.67
CA ASN A 16 -15.12 0.04 -16.62
C ASN A 16 -14.05 -0.44 -15.61
N GLN A 17 -12.97 0.31 -15.41
CA GLN A 17 -11.90 -0.06 -14.46
C GLN A 17 -12.35 0.08 -13.00
N PHE A 18 -13.17 1.09 -12.69
CA PHE A 18 -13.71 1.35 -11.36
C PHE A 18 -15.09 1.99 -11.48
N ILE A 19 -16.08 1.40 -10.85
CA ILE A 19 -17.48 1.82 -10.89
C ILE A 19 -18.02 1.89 -9.48
N VAL A 20 -18.74 2.97 -9.18
CA VAL A 20 -19.55 3.09 -7.98
C VAL A 20 -20.99 2.74 -8.36
N GLU A 21 -21.54 1.66 -7.79
CA GLU A 21 -22.97 1.37 -7.93
C GLU A 21 -23.80 2.22 -7.00
N MET A 22 -23.44 2.17 -5.72
CA MET A 22 -24.12 2.91 -4.66
C MET A 22 -23.14 3.21 -3.52
N THR A 23 -23.45 4.28 -2.78
CA THR A 23 -22.80 4.61 -1.52
C THR A 23 -23.80 5.28 -0.60
N GLY A 24 -23.55 5.29 0.70
CA GLY A 24 -24.49 5.96 1.59
C GLY A 24 -24.20 5.75 3.07
N ILE A 25 -25.19 6.18 3.87
CA ILE A 25 -25.20 6.00 5.32
C ILE A 25 -26.42 5.19 5.69
N THR A 26 -26.22 4.08 6.42
CA THR A 26 -27.30 3.35 7.11
C THR A 26 -27.42 3.91 8.52
N TYR A 27 -28.62 4.34 8.89
CA TYR A 27 -28.93 4.78 10.25
C TYR A 27 -29.37 3.61 11.14
N PRO A 28 -29.28 3.75 12.46
CA PRO A 28 -29.60 2.67 13.38
C PRO A 28 -31.01 2.09 13.16
N ASP A 29 -31.07 0.79 12.94
CA ASP A 29 -32.28 0.02 12.77
C ASP A 29 -32.06 -1.41 13.29
N PRO A 30 -32.75 -1.84 14.36
CA PRO A 30 -32.61 -3.18 14.95
C PRO A 30 -33.08 -4.31 14.01
N HIS A 31 -33.85 -3.98 12.95
CA HIS A 31 -34.36 -4.93 11.95
C HIS A 31 -33.57 -4.91 10.65
N TYR A 32 -32.48 -4.14 10.58
CA TYR A 32 -31.66 -4.06 9.39
C TYR A 32 -31.04 -5.43 9.05
N TYR A 33 -31.30 -5.86 7.82
CA TYR A 33 -30.85 -7.17 7.34
C TYR A 33 -30.55 -7.09 5.84
N VAL A 34 -29.42 -7.69 5.42
CA VAL A 34 -29.04 -7.85 4.02
C VAL A 34 -28.62 -9.29 3.77
N ASN A 35 -29.06 -9.86 2.65
CA ASN A 35 -28.65 -11.17 2.14
C ASN A 35 -28.37 -11.08 0.65
N ARG A 36 -27.20 -11.49 0.21
CA ARG A 36 -26.77 -11.51 -1.21
C ARG A 36 -26.11 -12.83 -1.52
N ASP A 37 -26.65 -13.55 -2.49
CA ASP A 37 -26.06 -14.77 -3.00
C ASP A 37 -25.14 -14.43 -4.16
N ASN A 38 -23.90 -14.93 -4.15
CA ASN A 38 -22.89 -14.69 -5.18
C ASN A 38 -22.81 -13.21 -5.57
N SER A 39 -22.49 -12.37 -4.60
CA SER A 39 -22.49 -10.91 -4.74
C SER A 39 -21.58 -10.44 -5.88
N ARG A 40 -22.11 -9.63 -6.80
CA ARG A 40 -21.32 -9.03 -7.89
C ARG A 40 -20.53 -7.80 -7.48
N ILE A 41 -20.87 -7.24 -6.33
CA ILE A 41 -20.27 -6.01 -5.82
C ILE A 41 -19.24 -6.31 -4.74
N PHE A 42 -18.27 -5.43 -4.67
CA PHE A 42 -17.34 -5.33 -3.57
C PHE A 42 -17.88 -4.29 -2.58
N CYS A 43 -18.07 -4.69 -1.32
CA CYS A 43 -18.55 -3.79 -0.27
C CYS A 43 -17.41 -3.43 0.68
N LEU A 44 -17.26 -2.16 0.97
CA LEU A 44 -16.36 -1.64 1.99
C LEU A 44 -17.18 -0.75 2.92
N GLU A 45 -17.18 -1.05 4.21
CA GLU A 45 -18.08 -0.44 5.17
C GLU A 45 -17.36 -0.06 6.48
N TYR A 46 -17.61 1.13 6.98
CA TYR A 46 -17.08 1.66 8.25
C TYR A 46 -18.19 1.81 9.27
N ILE A 47 -18.01 1.25 10.47
CA ILE A 47 -18.99 1.35 11.57
C ILE A 47 -18.76 2.65 12.35
N MET A 48 -19.69 3.58 12.23
CA MET A 48 -19.64 4.87 12.93
C MET A 48 -20.09 4.74 14.38
N GLU A 49 -21.14 3.92 14.63
CA GLU A 49 -21.74 3.66 15.94
C GLU A 49 -22.33 2.26 15.95
N GLY A 50 -22.52 1.69 17.15
CA GLY A 50 -23.17 0.39 17.33
C GLY A 50 -22.34 -0.80 16.86
N GLU A 51 -23.03 -1.90 16.55
CA GLU A 51 -22.42 -3.18 16.20
C GLU A 51 -23.39 -4.08 15.41
N GLY A 52 -22.85 -5.15 14.81
CA GLY A 52 -23.67 -6.12 14.09
C GLY A 52 -22.91 -7.42 13.83
N THR A 53 -23.55 -8.30 13.06
CA THR A 53 -23.00 -9.59 12.67
C THR A 53 -22.94 -9.68 11.15
N VAL A 54 -21.80 -10.13 10.65
CA VAL A 54 -21.55 -10.31 9.21
C VAL A 54 -21.10 -11.75 8.97
N HIS A 55 -21.81 -12.44 8.09
CA HIS A 55 -21.44 -13.76 7.59
C HIS A 55 -20.95 -13.60 6.15
N MET A 56 -19.81 -14.19 5.85
CA MET A 56 -19.30 -14.37 4.50
C MET A 56 -18.94 -15.84 4.32
N ASP A 57 -19.70 -16.54 3.49
CA ASP A 57 -19.62 -17.99 3.37
C ASP A 57 -19.66 -18.68 4.75
N ASN A 58 -18.60 -19.38 5.13
CA ASN A 58 -18.46 -20.05 6.42
C ASN A 58 -17.80 -19.21 7.52
N GLN A 59 -17.48 -17.95 7.26
CA GLN A 59 -16.85 -17.05 8.21
C GLN A 59 -17.87 -16.11 8.84
N VAL A 60 -17.68 -15.81 10.12
CA VAL A 60 -18.52 -14.86 10.85
C VAL A 60 -17.62 -13.85 11.56
N ILE A 61 -17.94 -12.57 11.37
CA ILE A 61 -17.26 -11.45 12.02
C ILE A 61 -18.28 -10.58 12.76
N TYR A 62 -17.82 -9.86 13.78
CA TYR A 62 -18.62 -9.00 14.64
C TYR A 62 -18.05 -7.58 14.65
N PRO A 63 -18.29 -6.79 13.57
CA PRO A 63 -17.82 -5.42 13.51
C PRO A 63 -18.58 -4.53 14.50
N SER A 64 -17.83 -3.62 15.12
CA SER A 64 -18.31 -2.64 16.09
C SER A 64 -17.77 -1.25 15.76
N LYS A 65 -18.18 -0.24 16.51
CA LYS A 65 -17.75 1.16 16.29
C LYS A 65 -16.23 1.29 16.09
N GLY A 66 -15.83 1.94 15.01
CA GLY A 66 -14.44 2.18 14.61
C GLY A 66 -13.84 1.05 13.78
N ASP A 67 -14.61 0.01 13.48
CA ASP A 67 -14.15 -1.10 12.65
C ASP A 67 -14.53 -0.87 11.16
N ILE A 68 -13.70 -1.43 10.27
CA ILE A 68 -13.96 -1.52 8.84
C ILE A 68 -14.13 -2.99 8.49
N TYR A 69 -15.10 -3.31 7.64
CA TYR A 69 -15.17 -4.63 7.06
C TYR A 69 -15.25 -4.61 5.54
N ILE A 70 -14.70 -5.67 4.94
CA ILE A 70 -14.56 -5.87 3.51
C ILE A 70 -15.34 -7.11 3.12
N LEU A 71 -16.23 -6.99 2.13
CA LEU A 71 -16.96 -8.09 1.55
C LEU A 71 -16.64 -8.18 0.05
N PRO A 72 -15.75 -9.08 -0.37
CA PRO A 72 -15.36 -9.25 -1.75
C PRO A 72 -16.51 -9.80 -2.60
N ARG A 73 -16.46 -9.55 -3.89
CA ARG A 73 -17.41 -10.13 -4.85
C ARG A 73 -17.23 -11.65 -5.00
N GLY A 74 -18.27 -12.32 -5.49
CA GLY A 74 -18.24 -13.77 -5.73
C GLY A 74 -18.57 -14.62 -4.50
N HIS A 75 -18.88 -14.00 -3.37
CA HIS A 75 -19.18 -14.67 -2.10
C HIS A 75 -20.62 -14.47 -1.68
N HIS A 76 -21.07 -15.32 -0.76
CA HIS A 76 -22.37 -15.18 -0.10
C HIS A 76 -22.25 -14.25 1.09
N HIS A 77 -23.01 -13.15 1.09
CA HIS A 77 -22.99 -12.15 2.15
C HIS A 77 -24.32 -12.09 2.88
N ARG A 78 -24.30 -12.27 4.18
CA ARG A 78 -25.46 -12.07 5.05
C ARG A 78 -25.04 -11.25 6.26
N TYR A 79 -25.68 -10.10 6.48
CA TYR A 79 -25.34 -9.26 7.61
C TYR A 79 -26.55 -8.51 8.18
N TYR A 80 -26.50 -8.26 9.48
CA TYR A 80 -27.58 -7.64 10.22
C TYR A 80 -27.07 -6.87 11.43
N SER A 81 -27.90 -5.88 11.83
CA SER A 81 -27.67 -5.02 12.98
C SER A 81 -27.86 -5.79 14.30
N SER A 82 -27.16 -5.38 15.36
CA SER A 82 -27.52 -5.79 16.73
C SER A 82 -28.90 -5.22 17.09
N SER A 83 -29.73 -6.03 17.74
CA SER A 83 -31.05 -5.59 18.19
C SER A 83 -30.98 -4.57 19.34
N ASN A 84 -29.94 -4.68 20.18
CA ASN A 84 -29.78 -3.84 21.38
C ASN A 84 -28.91 -2.61 21.14
N ASN A 85 -27.98 -2.68 20.17
CA ASN A 85 -27.04 -1.62 19.85
C ASN A 85 -26.87 -1.52 18.31
N PRO A 86 -27.94 -1.14 17.57
CA PRO A 86 -27.93 -1.17 16.12
C PRO A 86 -26.90 -0.20 15.57
N TRP A 87 -26.18 -0.65 14.54
CA TRP A 87 -25.12 0.15 13.91
C TRP A 87 -25.63 1.35 13.15
N LYS A 88 -24.80 2.40 13.15
CA LYS A 88 -24.74 3.42 12.12
C LYS A 88 -23.48 3.21 11.32
N LYS A 89 -23.57 3.12 10.02
CA LYS A 89 -22.41 2.85 9.16
C LYS A 89 -22.43 3.67 7.89
N ILE A 90 -21.26 3.96 7.36
CA ILE A 90 -21.05 4.54 6.04
C ILE A 90 -20.41 3.47 5.14
N TRP A 91 -20.88 3.37 3.90
CA TRP A 91 -20.53 2.25 3.04
C TRP A 91 -20.41 2.65 1.58
N MET A 92 -19.66 1.84 0.82
CA MET A 92 -19.53 1.91 -0.63
C MET A 92 -19.68 0.52 -1.26
N ASN A 93 -20.51 0.44 -2.29
CA ASN A 93 -20.68 -0.70 -3.17
C ASN A 93 -20.05 -0.35 -4.51
N ILE A 94 -18.96 -1.01 -4.82
CA ILE A 94 -18.11 -0.72 -5.97
C ILE A 94 -17.81 -2.00 -6.74
N HIS A 95 -17.39 -1.87 -7.98
CA HIS A 95 -16.87 -2.99 -8.77
C HIS A 95 -15.92 -2.52 -9.87
N GLY A 96 -15.29 -3.45 -10.55
CA GLY A 96 -14.35 -3.23 -11.63
C GLY A 96 -12.97 -3.85 -11.36
N PRO A 97 -12.17 -4.07 -12.40
CA PRO A 97 -10.85 -4.72 -12.28
C PRO A 97 -9.90 -4.05 -11.29
N LEU A 98 -9.99 -2.72 -11.13
CA LEU A 98 -9.14 -1.97 -10.19
C LEU A 98 -9.39 -2.37 -8.73
N CYS A 99 -10.64 -2.74 -8.37
CA CYS A 99 -10.95 -3.17 -7.02
C CYS A 99 -10.16 -4.43 -6.65
N ASP A 100 -10.19 -5.46 -7.52
CA ASP A 100 -9.46 -6.70 -7.28
C ASP A 100 -7.94 -6.50 -7.36
N LEU A 101 -7.49 -5.69 -8.34
CA LEU A 101 -6.06 -5.40 -8.50
C LEU A 101 -5.46 -4.77 -7.24
N LEU A 102 -6.15 -3.80 -6.62
CA LEU A 102 -5.66 -3.16 -5.41
C LEU A 102 -5.67 -4.12 -4.22
N ILE A 103 -6.73 -4.90 -4.03
CA ILE A 103 -6.80 -5.92 -2.96
C ILE A 103 -5.61 -6.89 -3.08
N ASN A 104 -5.34 -7.39 -4.28
CA ASN A 104 -4.24 -8.34 -4.52
C ASN A 104 -2.87 -7.67 -4.33
N THR A 105 -2.67 -6.47 -4.91
CA THR A 105 -1.40 -5.73 -4.82
C THR A 105 -1.03 -5.40 -3.38
N TYR A 106 -2.02 -5.08 -2.55
CA TYR A 106 -1.84 -4.74 -1.14
C TYR A 106 -1.99 -5.93 -0.19
N HIS A 107 -2.07 -7.16 -0.71
CA HIS A 107 -2.16 -8.43 0.04
C HIS A 107 -3.31 -8.47 1.05
N LEU A 108 -4.48 -7.94 0.65
CA LEU A 108 -5.67 -7.89 1.50
C LEU A 108 -6.67 -9.02 1.20
N GLU A 109 -6.30 -10.03 0.38
CA GLU A 109 -7.12 -11.21 0.15
C GLU A 109 -7.42 -11.92 1.48
N GLY A 110 -8.69 -12.21 1.71
CA GLY A 110 -9.13 -12.87 2.94
C GLY A 110 -9.20 -11.99 4.18
N VAL A 111 -8.81 -10.70 4.10
CA VAL A 111 -9.01 -9.73 5.17
C VAL A 111 -10.46 -9.29 5.18
N LEU A 112 -11.22 -9.67 6.22
CA LEU A 112 -12.65 -9.34 6.34
C LEU A 112 -12.92 -8.24 7.34
N LEU A 113 -12.10 -8.11 8.39
CA LEU A 113 -12.33 -7.17 9.49
C LEU A 113 -11.03 -6.47 9.89
N ILE A 114 -11.07 -5.16 9.89
CA ILE A 114 -9.99 -4.28 10.34
C ILE A 114 -10.49 -3.52 11.56
N LYS A 115 -9.84 -3.73 12.71
CA LYS A 115 -10.23 -3.15 13.99
C LYS A 115 -9.44 -1.89 14.31
N GLY A 116 -10.16 -0.83 14.72
CA GLY A 116 -9.55 0.35 15.33
C GLY A 116 -8.72 1.23 14.39
N LEU A 117 -8.94 1.15 13.08
CA LEU A 117 -8.36 2.06 12.10
C LEU A 117 -9.36 3.13 11.72
N ASP A 118 -9.11 4.36 12.14
CA ASP A 118 -9.99 5.48 11.81
C ASP A 118 -9.70 6.00 10.38
N LEU A 119 -10.64 5.76 9.49
CA LEU A 119 -10.67 6.28 8.12
C LEU A 119 -12.01 6.95 7.79
N LEU A 120 -12.77 7.37 8.81
CA LEU A 120 -14.09 7.97 8.62
C LEU A 120 -14.05 9.16 7.65
N ASP A 121 -13.00 9.98 7.72
CA ASP A 121 -12.78 11.13 6.84
C ASP A 121 -12.75 10.74 5.35
N LEU A 122 -12.11 9.63 5.00
CA LEU A 122 -12.05 9.14 3.62
C LEU A 122 -13.38 8.57 3.14
N PHE A 123 -14.12 7.87 4.00
CA PHE A 123 -15.47 7.41 3.67
C PHE A 123 -16.43 8.58 3.46
N GLN A 124 -16.36 9.61 4.31
CA GLN A 124 -17.16 10.83 4.16
C GLN A 124 -16.79 11.59 2.88
N LYS A 125 -15.50 11.73 2.59
CA LYS A 125 -15.00 12.35 1.35
C LYS A 125 -15.50 11.59 0.12
N PHE A 126 -15.51 10.26 0.15
CA PHE A 126 -16.03 9.42 -0.94
C PHE A 126 -17.52 9.73 -1.18
N LEU A 127 -18.33 9.73 -0.12
CA LEU A 127 -19.77 10.05 -0.21
C LEU A 127 -20.00 11.47 -0.75
N THR A 128 -19.29 12.47 -0.23
CA THR A 128 -19.39 13.87 -0.70
C THR A 128 -19.07 14.01 -2.19
N VAL A 129 -18.04 13.29 -2.69
CA VAL A 129 -17.73 13.28 -4.13
C VAL A 129 -18.86 12.65 -4.95
N CYS A 130 -19.56 11.65 -4.41
CA CYS A 130 -20.70 11.02 -5.07
C CYS A 130 -22.00 11.90 -5.03
N GLU A 131 -22.12 12.78 -4.06
CA GLU A 131 -23.24 13.72 -3.92
C GLU A 131 -23.14 14.93 -4.84
N ASP A 132 -21.96 15.24 -5.35
CA ASP A 132 -21.69 16.36 -6.24
C ASP A 132 -22.32 16.12 -7.63
N LYS A 133 -23.50 16.68 -7.84
CA LYS A 133 -24.28 16.55 -9.09
C LYS A 133 -23.74 17.43 -10.24
N GLU A 134 -22.85 18.36 -9.96
CA GLU A 134 -22.26 19.23 -10.99
C GLU A 134 -21.14 18.50 -11.76
N VAL A 135 -20.62 17.42 -11.21
CA VAL A 135 -19.55 16.62 -11.79
C VAL A 135 -20.14 15.43 -12.54
N GLY A 136 -19.70 15.21 -13.78
CA GLY A 136 -20.14 14.06 -14.57
C GLY A 136 -19.65 12.73 -14.00
N THR A 137 -20.44 11.66 -14.17
CA THR A 137 -20.24 10.32 -13.60
C THR A 137 -18.81 9.77 -13.79
N ALA A 138 -18.21 9.97 -14.96
CA ALA A 138 -16.86 9.50 -15.24
C ALA A 138 -15.79 10.17 -14.34
N ILE A 139 -15.90 11.47 -14.12
CA ILE A 139 -14.99 12.22 -13.24
C ILE A 139 -15.25 11.85 -11.78
N THR A 140 -16.50 11.65 -11.38
CA THR A 140 -16.88 11.16 -10.05
C THR A 140 -16.22 9.81 -9.79
N PHE A 141 -16.32 8.83 -10.70
CA PHE A 141 -15.69 7.52 -10.55
C PHE A 141 -14.17 7.60 -10.49
N GLN A 142 -13.56 8.48 -11.29
CA GLN A 142 -12.11 8.72 -11.23
C GLN A 142 -11.68 9.28 -9.87
N LYS A 143 -12.38 10.29 -9.33
CA LYS A 143 -12.08 10.82 -7.99
C LYS A 143 -12.28 9.75 -6.90
N CYS A 144 -13.38 8.99 -6.99
CA CYS A 144 -13.68 7.89 -6.06
C CYS A 144 -12.62 6.77 -6.10
N SER A 145 -12.08 6.44 -7.27
CA SER A 145 -11.02 5.43 -7.39
C SER A 145 -9.73 5.83 -6.67
N LEU A 146 -9.38 7.12 -6.67
CA LEU A 146 -8.22 7.63 -5.92
C LEU A 146 -8.44 7.53 -4.40
N ILE A 147 -9.65 7.86 -3.92
CA ILE A 147 -10.00 7.75 -2.50
C ILE A 147 -10.00 6.27 -2.07
N TYR A 148 -10.57 5.38 -2.89
CA TYR A 148 -10.56 3.95 -2.65
C TYR A 148 -9.11 3.41 -2.56
N HIS A 149 -8.23 3.81 -3.48
CA HIS A 149 -6.81 3.43 -3.43
C HIS A 149 -6.15 3.91 -2.13
N GLU A 150 -6.41 5.14 -1.70
CA GLU A 150 -5.91 5.67 -0.43
C GLU A 150 -6.39 4.84 0.76
N ILE A 151 -7.68 4.47 0.81
CA ILE A 151 -8.23 3.61 1.86
C ILE A 151 -7.51 2.24 1.89
N ILE A 152 -7.39 1.56 0.75
CA ILE A 152 -6.75 0.26 0.64
C ILE A 152 -5.28 0.32 1.05
N SER A 153 -4.55 1.35 0.61
CA SER A 153 -3.16 1.59 1.00
C SER A 153 -3.01 1.79 2.51
N ARG A 154 -3.84 2.62 3.14
CA ARG A 154 -3.82 2.84 4.60
C ARG A 154 -4.19 1.60 5.40
N ILE A 155 -5.14 0.78 4.93
CA ILE A 155 -5.47 -0.51 5.54
C ILE A 155 -4.26 -1.44 5.50
N SER A 156 -3.61 -1.57 4.34
CA SER A 156 -2.42 -2.40 4.20
C SER A 156 -1.29 -1.93 5.13
N MET A 157 -0.97 -0.64 5.14
CA MET A 157 0.02 -0.06 6.04
C MET A 157 -0.33 -0.37 7.51
N TYR A 158 -1.58 -0.20 7.92
CA TYR A 158 -2.01 -0.49 9.28
C TYR A 158 -1.86 -1.96 9.68
N LEU A 159 -2.14 -2.88 8.76
CA LEU A 159 -2.07 -4.32 9.02
C LEU A 159 -0.64 -4.85 8.95
N TYR A 160 0.18 -4.35 8.04
CA TYR A 160 1.49 -4.90 7.70
C TYR A 160 2.65 -4.01 8.13
N ASP A 161 2.45 -2.71 8.38
CA ASP A 161 3.42 -1.80 8.98
C ASP A 161 3.52 -1.93 10.52
N LYS A 162 2.89 -2.94 11.11
CA LYS A 162 3.40 -3.41 12.40
C LYS A 162 4.75 -4.03 12.07
N PRO A 163 5.86 -3.36 12.40
CA PRO A 163 7.14 -3.95 12.11
C PRO A 163 7.13 -5.32 12.79
N ILE A 164 7.30 -6.39 12.00
CA ILE A 164 7.89 -7.63 12.50
C ILE A 164 9.33 -7.26 12.82
N VAL A 165 9.50 -6.26 13.68
CA VAL A 165 10.80 -5.66 13.99
C VAL A 165 11.39 -6.51 15.08
N LYS A 166 12.02 -7.61 14.68
CA LYS A 166 12.99 -8.26 15.58
C LYS A 166 14.05 -7.24 16.02
N ASN A 167 14.33 -6.21 15.21
CA ASN A 167 15.25 -5.13 15.58
C ASN A 167 14.91 -3.78 14.88
N ALA A 168 14.02 -2.96 15.51
CA ALA A 168 13.61 -1.65 14.98
C ALA A 168 14.79 -0.74 14.59
N THR A 169 15.89 -0.83 15.32
CA THR A 169 17.10 -0.03 15.06
C THR A 169 17.77 -0.44 13.74
N ALA A 170 17.86 -1.75 13.44
CA ALA A 170 18.45 -2.21 12.19
C ALA A 170 17.62 -1.74 10.98
N TYR A 171 16.29 -1.77 11.07
CA TYR A 171 15.40 -1.28 10.01
C TYR A 171 15.48 0.23 9.83
N LYS A 172 15.55 1.02 10.91
CA LYS A 172 15.75 2.48 10.81
C LYS A 172 17.07 2.84 10.13
N ILE A 173 18.14 2.10 10.42
CA ILE A 173 19.43 2.32 9.76
C ILE A 173 19.36 1.92 8.28
N LYS A 174 18.68 0.82 7.96
CA LYS A 174 18.44 0.41 6.57
C LYS A 174 17.69 1.51 5.80
N GLU A 175 16.56 1.99 6.33
CA GLU A 175 15.76 3.06 5.74
C GLU A 175 16.58 4.35 5.57
N TYR A 176 17.39 4.71 6.58
CA TYR A 176 18.29 5.86 6.48
C TYR A 176 19.30 5.71 5.34
N ILE A 177 19.88 4.51 5.13
CA ILE A 177 20.77 4.23 4.00
C ILE A 177 20.03 4.35 2.68
N ASP A 178 18.83 3.73 2.57
CA ASP A 178 18.04 3.71 1.34
C ASP A 178 17.63 5.12 0.89
N THR A 179 17.24 5.98 1.83
CA THR A 179 16.81 7.34 1.54
C THR A 179 17.97 8.31 1.27
N ASN A 180 19.19 7.97 1.69
CA ASN A 180 20.37 8.86 1.58
C ASN A 180 21.50 8.23 0.75
N ILE A 181 21.19 7.36 -0.24
CA ILE A 181 22.19 6.56 -0.95
C ILE A 181 23.30 7.37 -1.64
N TYR A 182 23.02 8.62 -1.96
CA TYR A 182 23.97 9.57 -2.54
C TYR A 182 24.88 10.25 -1.52
N GLU A 183 24.72 9.96 -0.24
CA GLU A 183 25.54 10.55 0.82
C GLU A 183 26.78 9.68 1.11
N LYS A 184 27.74 10.30 1.82
CA LYS A 184 28.93 9.61 2.30
C LYS A 184 28.64 8.94 3.64
N PHE A 185 28.67 7.62 3.68
CA PHE A 185 28.48 6.86 4.91
C PHE A 185 29.79 6.49 5.59
N SER A 186 29.79 6.52 6.93
CA SER A 186 30.77 5.82 7.75
C SER A 186 30.02 4.96 8.79
N ILE A 187 30.64 3.85 9.17
CA ILE A 187 30.06 2.97 10.20
C ILE A 187 29.89 3.67 11.54
N ASN A 188 30.80 4.60 11.87
CA ASN A 188 30.74 5.39 13.10
C ASN A 188 29.52 6.33 13.09
N MET A 189 29.30 7.06 12.01
CA MET A 189 28.13 7.94 11.84
C MET A 189 26.81 7.15 11.96
N LEU A 190 26.70 6.00 11.31
CA LEU A 190 25.52 5.15 11.38
C LEU A 190 25.30 4.60 12.80
N ALA A 191 26.37 4.24 13.50
CA ALA A 191 26.32 3.77 14.86
C ALA A 191 25.90 4.87 15.84
N GLU A 192 26.42 6.09 15.67
CA GLU A 192 26.02 7.28 16.44
C GLU A 192 24.55 7.61 16.24
N THR A 193 24.05 7.60 14.99
CA THR A 193 22.62 7.79 14.66
C THR A 193 21.72 6.78 15.37
N ALA A 194 22.23 5.56 15.58
CA ALA A 194 21.52 4.49 16.26
C ALA A 194 21.74 4.44 17.78
N CYS A 195 22.56 5.32 18.34
CA CYS A 195 23.04 5.28 19.73
C CYS A 195 23.69 3.93 20.09
N LEU A 196 24.49 3.36 19.18
CA LEU A 196 25.16 2.09 19.32
C LEU A 196 26.67 2.21 19.08
N SER A 197 27.44 1.21 19.53
CA SER A 197 28.81 1.04 19.04
C SER A 197 28.83 0.46 17.63
N PRO A 198 29.88 0.71 16.81
CA PRO A 198 30.04 0.08 15.50
C PRO A 198 29.92 -1.45 15.50
N SER A 199 30.44 -2.10 16.52
CA SER A 199 30.35 -3.57 16.67
C SER A 199 28.91 -4.04 16.94
N GLN A 200 28.19 -3.30 17.77
CA GLN A 200 26.77 -3.60 18.03
C GLN A 200 25.92 -3.40 16.78
N LEU A 201 26.12 -2.29 16.04
CA LEU A 201 25.42 -2.06 14.79
C LEU A 201 25.69 -3.17 13.77
N ASN A 202 26.95 -3.53 13.54
CA ASN A 202 27.32 -4.64 12.65
C ASN A 202 26.62 -5.94 13.03
N ARG A 203 26.59 -6.27 14.33
CA ARG A 203 25.95 -7.50 14.84
C ARG A 203 24.45 -7.52 14.60
N ILE A 204 23.73 -6.44 14.94
CA ILE A 204 22.29 -6.40 14.78
C ILE A 204 21.88 -6.36 13.31
N PHE A 205 22.59 -5.59 12.48
CA PHE A 205 22.33 -5.46 11.06
C PHE A 205 22.59 -6.80 10.32
N LYS A 206 23.72 -7.46 10.64
CA LYS A 206 24.04 -8.78 10.06
C LYS A 206 23.05 -9.87 10.50
N LYS A 207 22.56 -9.81 11.74
CA LYS A 207 21.53 -10.74 12.24
C LYS A 207 20.21 -10.58 11.48
N GLU A 208 19.84 -9.34 11.13
CA GLU A 208 18.55 -9.02 10.51
C GLU A 208 18.57 -9.18 8.98
N PHE A 209 19.67 -8.73 8.32
CA PHE A 209 19.75 -8.65 6.86
C PHE A 209 20.79 -9.60 6.26
N LEU A 210 21.47 -10.44 7.06
CA LEU A 210 22.54 -11.37 6.67
C LEU A 210 23.76 -10.68 6.04
N LYS A 211 23.87 -9.36 6.16
CA LYS A 211 24.92 -8.48 5.61
C LYS A 211 25.32 -7.44 6.64
N THR A 212 26.56 -6.97 6.57
CA THR A 212 26.97 -5.78 7.32
C THR A 212 26.36 -4.51 6.69
N PRO A 213 26.24 -3.37 7.43
CA PRO A 213 25.82 -2.10 6.86
C PRO A 213 26.67 -1.69 5.65
N TYR A 214 27.97 -1.90 5.70
CA TYR A 214 28.88 -1.56 4.61
C TYR A 214 28.61 -2.38 3.34
N GLU A 215 28.45 -3.70 3.47
CA GLU A 215 28.08 -4.60 2.35
C GLU A 215 26.73 -4.17 1.74
N TYR A 216 25.76 -3.81 2.59
CA TYR A 216 24.47 -3.32 2.15
C TYR A 216 24.56 -1.99 1.38
N ILE A 217 25.28 -1.00 1.93
CA ILE A 217 25.53 0.29 1.25
C ILE A 217 26.15 0.08 -0.12
N LEU A 218 27.17 -0.75 -0.18
CA LEU A 218 27.88 -1.01 -1.43
C LEU A 218 26.97 -1.69 -2.46
N GLU A 219 26.13 -2.63 -2.04
CA GLU A 219 25.13 -3.26 -2.89
C GLU A 219 24.12 -2.24 -3.44
N GLN A 220 23.54 -1.40 -2.57
CA GLN A 220 22.58 -0.36 -2.99
C GLN A 220 23.21 0.66 -3.94
N LYS A 221 24.45 1.06 -3.70
CA LYS A 221 25.20 1.93 -4.63
C LYS A 221 25.40 1.29 -6.00
N ILE A 222 25.68 0.00 -6.06
CA ILE A 222 25.81 -0.71 -7.34
C ILE A 222 24.46 -0.85 -8.04
N GLU A 223 23.38 -1.15 -7.33
CA GLU A 223 22.03 -1.16 -7.94
C GLU A 223 21.64 0.23 -8.48
N THR A 224 21.89 1.29 -7.73
CA THR A 224 21.70 2.67 -8.19
C THR A 224 22.57 2.98 -9.41
N ALA A 225 23.83 2.53 -9.44
CA ALA A 225 24.71 2.70 -10.58
C ALA A 225 24.18 2.01 -11.86
N LYS A 226 23.57 0.82 -11.74
CA LYS A 226 22.93 0.14 -12.87
C LYS A 226 21.81 1.00 -13.47
N LEU A 227 20.95 1.59 -12.62
CA LEU A 227 19.87 2.48 -13.04
C LEU A 227 20.43 3.72 -13.76
N LEU A 228 21.48 4.33 -13.23
CA LEU A 228 22.11 5.50 -13.84
C LEU A 228 22.77 5.16 -15.20
N LEU A 229 23.47 4.04 -15.30
CA LEU A 229 24.09 3.57 -16.54
C LEU A 229 23.08 3.24 -17.63
N THR A 230 21.89 2.78 -17.28
CA THR A 230 20.83 2.40 -18.21
C THR A 230 19.98 3.58 -18.65
N ASN A 231 19.68 4.52 -17.74
CA ASN A 231 18.67 5.54 -17.96
C ASN A 231 19.23 6.95 -18.16
N THR A 232 20.55 7.14 -18.09
CA THR A 232 21.19 8.45 -18.23
C THR A 232 22.42 8.38 -19.11
N ASN A 233 22.89 9.55 -19.57
CA ASN A 233 24.12 9.70 -20.36
C ASN A 233 25.31 10.21 -19.52
N ILE A 234 25.23 10.14 -18.19
CA ILE A 234 26.33 10.60 -17.34
C ILE A 234 27.51 9.63 -17.41
N SER A 235 28.72 10.16 -17.32
CA SER A 235 29.95 9.35 -17.43
C SER A 235 30.15 8.46 -16.21
N ILE A 236 30.89 7.34 -16.39
CA ILE A 236 31.26 6.41 -15.32
C ILE A 236 31.94 7.15 -14.15
N LYS A 237 32.80 8.13 -14.48
CA LYS A 237 33.46 8.98 -13.50
C LYS A 237 32.45 9.84 -12.68
N GLN A 238 31.43 10.39 -13.36
CA GLN A 238 30.38 11.15 -12.67
C GLN A 238 29.52 10.25 -11.78
N ILE A 239 29.18 9.02 -12.22
CA ILE A 239 28.46 8.04 -11.39
C ILE A 239 29.27 7.69 -10.13
N ALA A 240 30.57 7.39 -10.27
CA ALA A 240 31.44 7.11 -9.15
C ALA A 240 31.47 8.28 -8.14
N PHE A 241 31.56 9.50 -8.64
CA PHE A 241 31.54 10.70 -7.81
C PHE A 241 30.20 10.91 -7.11
N GLN A 242 29.06 10.81 -7.83
CA GLN A 242 27.73 11.00 -7.26
C GLN A 242 27.40 9.96 -6.18
N LEU A 243 27.89 8.74 -6.35
CA LEU A 243 27.70 7.66 -5.38
C LEU A 243 28.78 7.61 -4.30
N ASN A 244 29.63 8.68 -4.20
CA ASN A 244 30.69 8.80 -3.19
C ASN A 244 31.60 7.56 -3.12
N PHE A 245 32.03 7.04 -4.27
CA PHE A 245 33.20 6.16 -4.33
C PHE A 245 34.48 6.99 -4.24
N SER A 246 35.58 6.41 -3.73
CA SER A 246 36.86 7.11 -3.63
C SER A 246 37.39 7.58 -4.98
N ASP A 247 37.19 6.79 -6.01
CA ASP A 247 37.57 7.05 -7.38
C ASP A 247 36.84 6.12 -8.37
N GLU A 248 36.96 6.43 -9.66
CA GLU A 248 36.35 5.66 -10.77
C GLU A 248 36.87 4.22 -10.84
N HIS A 249 38.17 4.01 -10.51
CA HIS A 249 38.77 2.70 -10.62
C HIS A 249 38.23 1.75 -9.54
N TYR A 250 38.16 2.21 -8.31
CA TYR A 250 37.56 1.47 -7.19
C TYR A 250 36.09 1.15 -7.47
N PHE A 251 35.31 2.14 -7.95
CA PHE A 251 33.92 1.91 -8.39
C PHE A 251 33.84 0.80 -9.43
N SER A 252 34.64 0.88 -10.49
CA SER A 252 34.62 -0.07 -11.60
C SER A 252 34.95 -1.50 -11.16
N ASN A 253 35.88 -1.64 -10.23
CA ASN A 253 36.25 -2.94 -9.62
C ASN A 253 35.08 -3.51 -8.79
N CYS A 254 34.50 -2.70 -7.90
CA CYS A 254 33.34 -3.09 -7.09
C CYS A 254 32.13 -3.48 -7.96
N PHE A 255 31.87 -2.72 -9.03
CA PHE A 255 30.81 -3.01 -9.98
C PHE A 255 31.06 -4.34 -10.72
N LYS A 256 32.27 -4.54 -11.25
CA LYS A 256 32.62 -5.78 -11.94
C LYS A 256 32.55 -7.00 -11.06
N GLU A 257 32.99 -6.90 -9.81
CA GLU A 257 32.91 -7.99 -8.84
C GLU A 257 31.48 -8.47 -8.61
N ARG A 258 30.51 -7.52 -8.55
CA ARG A 258 29.11 -7.84 -8.27
C ARG A 258 28.27 -8.14 -9.51
N CYS A 259 28.61 -7.53 -10.64
CA CYS A 259 27.83 -7.66 -11.89
C CYS A 259 28.50 -8.60 -12.91
N SER A 260 29.70 -9.12 -12.63
CA SER A 260 30.50 -9.94 -13.51
C SER A 260 30.91 -9.26 -14.83
N VAL A 261 30.59 -8.00 -15.03
CA VAL A 261 30.94 -7.18 -16.19
C VAL A 261 31.30 -5.75 -15.77
N SER A 262 32.13 -5.06 -16.56
CA SER A 262 32.49 -3.69 -16.26
C SER A 262 31.30 -2.73 -16.46
N PRO A 263 31.29 -1.54 -15.79
CA PRO A 263 30.25 -0.52 -16.00
C PRO A 263 30.05 -0.16 -17.46
N LYS A 264 31.15 -0.01 -18.22
CA LYS A 264 31.12 0.28 -19.66
C LYS A 264 30.47 -0.84 -20.48
N ALA A 265 30.79 -2.10 -20.17
CA ALA A 265 30.19 -3.24 -20.84
C ALA A 265 28.71 -3.40 -20.49
N PHE A 266 28.32 -3.06 -19.26
CA PHE A 266 26.93 -3.06 -18.81
C PHE A 266 26.10 -2.03 -19.57
N ALA A 267 26.54 -0.76 -19.62
CA ALA A 267 25.87 0.31 -20.37
C ALA A 267 25.70 -0.01 -21.87
N ASN A 268 26.70 -0.66 -22.50
CA ASN A 268 26.66 -1.01 -23.92
C ASN A 268 25.73 -2.19 -24.25
N ARG A 269 25.37 -3.03 -23.29
CA ARG A 269 24.41 -4.14 -23.50
C ARG A 269 23.00 -3.65 -23.70
N ASP A 270 22.58 -2.64 -22.94
CA ASP A 270 21.22 -2.08 -23.03
C ASP A 270 21.02 -1.22 -24.29
N ASN A 271 22.07 -0.53 -24.76
CA ASN A 271 22.00 0.23 -26.01
C ASN A 271 21.91 -0.62 -27.30
N ARG A 272 22.07 -1.94 -27.21
CA ARG A 272 21.88 -2.88 -28.33
C ARG A 272 20.46 -3.44 -28.42
N ASN A 273 19.65 -3.22 -27.39
CA ASN A 273 18.25 -3.67 -27.33
C ASN A 273 17.23 -2.54 -27.52
N LYS A 274 17.72 -1.35 -27.87
CA LYS A 274 16.92 -0.22 -28.34
C LYS A 274 17.13 -0.03 -29.85
#